data_f84abae1cb484ad853b93bfbb98ba45a
#
_entry.id   f84abae1cb484ad853b93bfbb98ba45a
#
_cell.length_a   1.000
_cell.length_b   1.000
_cell.length_c   1.000
_cell.angle_alpha   90.00
_cell.angle_beta   90.00
_cell.angle_gamma   90.00
#
_symmetry.space_group_name_H-M   'P 1'
#
loop_
_entity.id
_entity.type
_entity.pdbx_description
1 polymer ?
#
loop_
_entity_poly.entity_id
_entity_poly.type
_entity_poly.pdbx_seq_one_letter_code
_entity_poly.pdbx_strand_id
1 'polypeptide(L)'
;MSNKYAANHIYSNIGQVPIPFSPYFCIVNKPIEYMETKKTTREEYQKCVNAVVDYINLHLGEEIDLKSLAKISHFSPFYFHRIMKAFLGEPIGTFIVRTRTETAARLLRYTDLPIADIAYRIGYSSSSSLSKVFKQFYGISPLEYRNNKNFVIMKPAIIRPELKLKREIKELPVRNVIYIRLFGDYKLNDYCGTWMRLQQFVQEEKLPMGEVMPYCIFHDDPKVTPIEKLRTDVCMVMPAAVTPKGNIGFKQLPAGRYAIFLYKGSYEHLQSVYDTIYGKYIPEMECTFRDEASAERYLNNPADTAPDELLTEIYIPIE
;
A
#
# COMPACT_ATOMS: atom_id res chain seq x y z
N MET A 1 13.73 -41.75 -23.69
CA MET A 1 15.10 -41.36 -23.29
C MET A 1 15.34 -39.93 -23.65
N SER A 2 15.67 -39.13 -22.63
CA SER A 2 16.38 -37.85 -22.60
C SER A 2 15.87 -36.68 -23.43
N ASN A 3 15.26 -35.72 -22.74
CA ASN A 3 15.82 -34.36 -22.69
C ASN A 3 15.27 -33.61 -21.47
N LYS A 4 15.80 -33.90 -20.29
CA LYS A 4 15.89 -33.00 -19.14
C LYS A 4 17.31 -32.47 -19.21
N TYR A 5 17.51 -31.16 -19.24
CA TYR A 5 18.70 -30.34 -19.07
C TYR A 5 18.81 -29.27 -20.16
N ALA A 6 18.10 -28.16 -19.92
CA ALA A 6 18.43 -26.88 -20.55
C ALA A 6 17.89 -25.65 -19.77
N ALA A 7 17.70 -25.78 -18.46
CA ALA A 7 17.23 -24.63 -17.65
C ALA A 7 18.25 -24.15 -16.60
N ASN A 8 19.48 -24.69 -16.59
CA ASN A 8 20.44 -24.44 -15.51
C ASN A 8 21.62 -23.54 -15.83
N HIS A 9 21.62 -22.79 -16.93
CA HIS A 9 22.81 -22.00 -17.29
C HIS A 9 22.65 -20.48 -17.35
N ILE A 10 21.52 -19.91 -16.92
CA ILE A 10 21.36 -18.43 -16.91
C ILE A 10 21.58 -17.82 -15.51
N TYR A 11 21.70 -18.65 -14.47
CA TYR A 11 21.81 -18.16 -13.08
C TYR A 11 23.22 -18.13 -12.49
N SER A 12 24.27 -18.40 -13.26
CA SER A 12 25.62 -18.61 -12.71
C SER A 12 26.48 -17.34 -12.54
N ASN A 13 25.98 -16.13 -12.83
CA ASN A 13 26.80 -14.90 -12.74
C ASN A 13 26.15 -13.71 -11.98
N ILE A 14 25.07 -13.92 -11.27
CA ILE A 14 24.52 -12.90 -10.35
C ILE A 14 24.73 -13.42 -8.95
N GLY A 15 25.54 -12.74 -8.14
CA GLY A 15 25.83 -13.14 -6.76
C GLY A 15 24.56 -13.56 -6.04
N GLN A 16 24.59 -14.70 -5.37
CA GLN A 16 23.49 -15.33 -4.66
C GLN A 16 22.89 -14.39 -3.62
N VAL A 17 21.88 -13.64 -4.01
CA VAL A 17 21.01 -12.95 -3.07
C VAL A 17 19.70 -13.70 -3.09
N PRO A 18 19.28 -14.35 -2.00
CA PRO A 18 17.99 -15.03 -1.95
C PRO A 18 16.88 -14.00 -2.11
N ILE A 19 16.03 -14.20 -3.10
CA ILE A 19 14.88 -13.33 -3.38
C ILE A 19 13.71 -13.84 -2.55
N PRO A 20 13.21 -13.10 -1.56
CA PRO A 20 12.04 -13.51 -0.80
C PRO A 20 10.76 -13.22 -1.57
N PHE A 21 9.87 -14.19 -1.70
CA PHE A 21 8.64 -14.12 -2.47
C PHE A 21 7.37 -14.33 -1.62
N SER A 22 6.26 -13.70 -2.01
CA SER A 22 4.94 -13.82 -1.39
C SER A 22 4.16 -15.05 -1.93
N PRO A 23 3.32 -15.78 -1.15
CA PRO A 23 2.64 -17.04 -1.55
C PRO A 23 1.47 -16.86 -2.50
N TYR A 24 1.04 -15.65 -2.75
CA TYR A 24 0.08 -15.41 -3.84
C TYR A 24 0.73 -15.60 -5.22
N PHE A 25 1.89 -16.22 -5.26
CA PHE A 25 2.88 -16.12 -6.30
C PHE A 25 3.01 -17.31 -7.24
N CYS A 26 2.53 -18.44 -6.93
CA CYS A 26 2.78 -19.61 -7.74
C CYS A 26 1.51 -20.25 -8.28
N ILE A 27 0.85 -19.61 -9.22
CA ILE A 27 0.04 -20.31 -10.23
C ILE A 27 -0.05 -19.44 -11.49
N VAL A 28 0.98 -19.31 -12.26
CA VAL A 28 0.89 -19.15 -13.74
C VAL A 28 2.26 -19.43 -14.37
N ASN A 29 2.52 -20.67 -14.75
CA ASN A 29 3.55 -21.01 -15.72
C ASN A 29 3.03 -20.64 -17.12
N LYS A 30 3.22 -19.42 -17.56
CA LYS A 30 3.26 -19.07 -18.98
C LYS A 30 4.56 -18.34 -19.26
N PRO A 31 5.35 -18.74 -20.28
CA PRO A 31 6.48 -17.95 -20.72
C PRO A 31 5.94 -16.61 -21.25
N ILE A 32 6.38 -15.52 -20.64
CA ILE A 32 6.10 -14.18 -21.11
C ILE A 32 7.04 -13.96 -22.30
N GLU A 33 6.50 -13.98 -23.51
CA GLU A 33 7.19 -13.43 -24.68
C GLU A 33 7.40 -11.92 -24.41
N TYR A 34 8.64 -11.53 -24.30
CA TYR A 34 9.04 -10.13 -24.19
C TYR A 34 8.75 -9.42 -25.51
N MET A 35 7.63 -8.72 -25.56
CA MET A 35 7.48 -7.65 -26.55
C MET A 35 8.23 -6.42 -26.01
N GLU A 36 9.26 -5.98 -26.72
CA GLU A 36 9.82 -4.62 -26.58
C GLU A 36 8.71 -3.60 -26.82
N THR A 37 8.03 -3.21 -25.76
CA THR A 37 7.05 -2.15 -25.84
C THR A 37 7.79 -0.83 -25.86
N LYS A 38 7.74 -0.12 -26.99
CA LYS A 38 7.97 1.34 -27.06
C LYS A 38 7.32 1.95 -25.80
N LYS A 39 8.05 2.79 -25.06
CA LYS A 39 7.52 3.57 -23.94
C LYS A 39 6.17 4.14 -24.34
N THR A 40 5.09 3.53 -23.85
CA THR A 40 3.76 3.88 -24.31
C THR A 40 3.31 5.13 -23.55
N THR A 41 2.61 6.00 -24.23
CA THR A 41 1.87 7.13 -23.65
C THR A 41 1.14 6.74 -22.36
N ARG A 42 0.74 5.47 -22.22
CA ARG A 42 0.09 4.93 -21.02
C ARG A 42 1.01 4.94 -19.79
N GLU A 43 2.29 4.59 -19.92
CA GLU A 43 3.25 4.58 -18.79
C GLU A 43 3.53 5.99 -18.29
N GLU A 44 3.64 6.95 -19.21
CA GLU A 44 3.78 8.36 -18.84
C GLU A 44 2.55 8.87 -18.09
N TYR A 45 1.35 8.48 -18.54
CA TYR A 45 0.12 8.82 -17.83
C TYR A 45 0.08 8.15 -16.45
N GLN A 46 0.49 6.89 -16.33
CA GLN A 46 0.56 6.20 -15.04
C GLN A 46 1.48 6.93 -14.04
N LYS A 47 2.65 7.36 -14.50
CA LYS A 47 3.59 8.16 -13.69
C LYS A 47 2.93 9.44 -13.16
N CYS A 48 2.25 10.18 -14.02
CA CYS A 48 1.56 11.42 -13.64
C CYS A 48 0.41 11.14 -12.66
N VAL A 49 -0.36 10.08 -12.90
CA VAL A 49 -1.44 9.64 -12.00
C VAL A 49 -0.88 9.27 -10.62
N ASN A 50 0.20 8.51 -10.58
CA ASN A 50 0.85 8.12 -9.32
C ASN A 50 1.30 9.36 -8.53
N ALA A 51 1.94 10.34 -9.17
CA ALA A 51 2.36 11.58 -8.52
C ALA A 51 1.17 12.35 -7.91
N VAL A 52 0.04 12.41 -8.62
CA VAL A 52 -1.18 13.06 -8.11
C VAL A 52 -1.76 12.29 -6.92
N VAL A 53 -1.83 10.98 -7.01
CA VAL A 53 -2.33 10.11 -5.92
C VAL A 53 -1.46 10.23 -4.68
N ASP A 54 -0.13 10.22 -4.84
CA ASP A 54 0.80 10.39 -3.72
C ASP A 54 0.65 11.77 -3.07
N TYR A 55 0.50 12.82 -3.88
CA TYR A 55 0.22 14.16 -3.36
C TYR A 55 -1.06 14.20 -2.53
N ILE A 56 -2.17 13.62 -3.05
CA ILE A 56 -3.44 13.57 -2.32
C ILE A 56 -3.28 12.83 -0.99
N ASN A 57 -2.59 11.70 -0.98
CA ASN A 57 -2.39 10.92 0.25
C ASN A 57 -1.58 11.69 1.31
N LEU A 58 -0.57 12.45 0.89
CA LEU A 58 0.27 13.26 1.79
C LEU A 58 -0.44 14.52 2.31
N HIS A 59 -1.40 15.06 1.55
CA HIS A 59 -2.08 16.31 1.86
C HIS A 59 -3.58 16.14 2.13
N LEU A 60 -3.99 14.94 2.61
CA LEU A 60 -5.40 14.59 2.74
C LEU A 60 -6.16 15.53 3.69
N GLY A 61 -5.49 16.01 4.75
CA GLY A 61 -6.01 16.97 5.73
C GLY A 61 -6.06 18.42 5.26
N GLU A 62 -5.47 18.72 4.11
CA GLU A 62 -5.37 20.09 3.59
C GLU A 62 -6.46 20.38 2.57
N GLU A 63 -6.55 21.64 2.16
CA GLU A 63 -7.38 22.04 1.02
C GLU A 63 -6.72 21.56 -0.28
N ILE A 64 -7.36 20.64 -0.98
CA ILE A 64 -6.86 20.09 -2.24
C ILE A 64 -7.52 20.81 -3.41
N ASP A 65 -6.76 21.67 -4.08
CA ASP A 65 -7.20 22.39 -5.28
C ASP A 65 -6.94 21.57 -6.56
N LEU A 66 -7.99 21.35 -7.35
CA LEU A 66 -7.93 20.62 -8.60
C LEU A 66 -6.99 21.22 -9.65
N LYS A 67 -6.82 22.56 -9.64
CA LYS A 67 -5.87 23.22 -10.56
C LYS A 67 -4.43 22.89 -10.19
N SER A 68 -4.13 22.81 -8.89
CA SER A 68 -2.82 22.39 -8.39
C SER A 68 -2.52 20.95 -8.74
N LEU A 69 -3.50 20.04 -8.62
CA LEU A 69 -3.35 18.66 -9.06
C LEU A 69 -3.09 18.53 -10.58
N ALA A 70 -3.77 19.33 -11.40
CA ALA A 70 -3.54 19.36 -12.83
C ALA A 70 -2.10 19.84 -13.17
N LYS A 71 -1.55 20.80 -12.43
CA LYS A 71 -0.16 21.24 -12.59
C LYS A 71 0.84 20.14 -12.25
N ILE A 72 0.60 19.40 -11.16
CA ILE A 72 1.45 18.25 -10.75
C ILE A 72 1.49 17.18 -11.85
N SER A 73 0.36 16.96 -12.52
CA SER A 73 0.26 15.98 -13.60
C SER A 73 0.83 16.47 -14.95
N HIS A 74 1.17 17.73 -15.08
CA HIS A 74 1.54 18.38 -16.36
C HIS A 74 0.47 18.27 -17.46
N PHE A 75 -0.80 18.00 -17.08
CA PHE A 75 -1.92 17.94 -18.04
C PHE A 75 -2.70 19.25 -18.06
N SER A 76 -3.32 19.54 -19.20
CA SER A 76 -4.36 20.56 -19.21
C SER A 76 -5.54 20.11 -18.32
N PRO A 77 -6.29 21.03 -17.69
CA PRO A 77 -7.41 20.65 -16.81
C PRO A 77 -8.41 19.70 -17.45
N PHE A 78 -8.67 19.86 -18.76
CA PHE A 78 -9.58 19.00 -19.49
C PHE A 78 -9.07 17.56 -19.63
N TYR A 79 -7.79 17.38 -20.00
CA TYR A 79 -7.17 16.06 -20.09
C TYR A 79 -6.97 15.44 -18.72
N PHE A 80 -6.63 16.23 -17.70
CA PHE A 80 -6.45 15.78 -16.33
C PHE A 80 -7.64 14.96 -15.83
N HIS A 81 -8.87 15.51 -15.90
CA HIS A 81 -10.06 14.79 -15.45
C HIS A 81 -10.29 13.47 -16.18
N ARG A 82 -10.05 13.45 -17.50
CA ARG A 82 -10.26 12.24 -18.31
C ARG A 82 -9.25 11.15 -17.98
N ILE A 83 -7.97 11.53 -17.83
CA ILE A 83 -6.90 10.58 -17.52
C ILE A 83 -7.08 10.04 -16.11
N MET A 84 -7.31 10.92 -15.11
CA MET A 84 -7.54 10.50 -13.74
C MET A 84 -8.73 9.52 -13.65
N LYS A 85 -9.86 9.84 -14.30
CA LYS A 85 -11.02 8.95 -14.33
C LYS A 85 -10.72 7.60 -14.99
N ALA A 86 -9.95 7.59 -16.08
CA ALA A 86 -9.60 6.35 -16.80
C ALA A 86 -8.70 5.43 -15.96
N PHE A 87 -7.77 5.99 -15.17
CA PHE A 87 -6.84 5.22 -14.36
C PHE A 87 -7.39 4.84 -12.98
N LEU A 88 -8.15 5.73 -12.34
CA LEU A 88 -8.72 5.50 -11.01
C LEU A 88 -10.09 4.80 -11.05
N GLY A 89 -10.72 4.72 -12.24
CA GLY A 89 -12.07 4.20 -12.41
C GLY A 89 -13.16 5.10 -11.79
N GLU A 90 -12.80 6.33 -11.36
CA GLU A 90 -13.71 7.31 -10.76
C GLU A 90 -13.20 8.74 -10.95
N PRO A 91 -14.07 9.76 -10.89
CA PRO A 91 -13.65 11.16 -10.92
C PRO A 91 -12.72 11.48 -9.73
N ILE A 92 -11.72 12.35 -9.95
CA ILE A 92 -10.73 12.70 -8.92
C ILE A 92 -11.35 13.28 -7.65
N GLY A 93 -12.40 14.08 -7.76
CA GLY A 93 -13.14 14.59 -6.60
C GLY A 93 -13.80 13.47 -5.78
N THR A 94 -14.35 12.45 -6.45
CA THR A 94 -14.90 11.25 -5.80
C THR A 94 -13.80 10.47 -5.10
N PHE A 95 -12.65 10.31 -5.75
CA PHE A 95 -11.47 9.66 -5.17
C PHE A 95 -11.04 10.33 -3.86
N ILE A 96 -10.91 11.68 -3.85
CA ILE A 96 -10.54 12.44 -2.64
C ILE A 96 -11.56 12.24 -1.52
N VAL A 97 -12.86 12.39 -1.84
CA VAL A 97 -13.93 12.19 -0.85
C VAL A 97 -13.93 10.77 -0.30
N ARG A 98 -13.77 9.77 -1.15
CA ARG A 98 -13.70 8.37 -0.76
C ARG A 98 -12.51 8.13 0.18
N THR A 99 -11.31 8.53 -0.21
CA THR A 99 -10.10 8.37 0.59
C THR A 99 -10.23 9.02 1.96
N ARG A 100 -10.77 10.24 2.04
CA ARG A 100 -11.07 10.92 3.31
C ARG A 100 -12.06 10.13 4.18
N THR A 101 -13.13 9.62 3.57
CA THR A 101 -14.19 8.91 4.29
C THR A 101 -13.71 7.54 4.79
N GLU A 102 -12.90 6.84 4.01
CA GLU A 102 -12.25 5.57 4.39
C GLU A 102 -11.25 5.78 5.53
N THR A 103 -10.45 6.85 5.48
CA THR A 103 -9.56 7.24 6.57
C THR A 103 -10.36 7.56 7.84
N ALA A 104 -11.49 8.28 7.73
CA ALA A 104 -12.37 8.52 8.87
C ALA A 104 -12.89 7.21 9.47
N ALA A 105 -13.33 6.26 8.64
CA ALA A 105 -13.84 4.97 9.11
C ALA A 105 -12.75 4.19 9.87
N ARG A 106 -11.51 4.20 9.41
CA ARG A 106 -10.36 3.61 10.10
C ARG A 106 -10.12 4.27 11.47
N LEU A 107 -10.04 5.60 11.50
CA LEU A 107 -9.83 6.35 12.75
C LEU A 107 -10.98 6.15 13.75
N LEU A 108 -12.23 6.17 13.30
CA LEU A 108 -13.40 5.91 14.14
C LEU A 108 -13.39 4.51 14.74
N ARG A 109 -12.87 3.53 14.03
CA ARG A 109 -12.83 2.13 14.44
C ARG A 109 -11.73 1.85 15.46
N TYR A 110 -10.56 2.43 15.25
CA TYR A 110 -9.35 2.04 15.95
C TYR A 110 -8.81 3.10 16.92
N THR A 111 -9.49 4.25 17.05
CA THR A 111 -9.11 5.31 17.99
C THR A 111 -10.31 5.88 18.71
N ASP A 112 -10.05 6.50 19.87
CA ASP A 112 -11.06 7.25 20.64
C ASP A 112 -11.03 8.75 20.32
N LEU A 113 -10.34 9.17 19.24
CA LEU A 113 -10.27 10.56 18.82
C LEU A 113 -11.68 11.17 18.67
N PRO A 114 -11.93 12.40 19.17
CA PRO A 114 -13.17 13.10 18.94
C PRO A 114 -13.52 13.17 17.45
N ILE A 115 -14.80 13.05 17.10
CA ILE A 115 -15.25 13.10 15.70
C ILE A 115 -14.86 14.44 15.04
N ALA A 116 -14.80 15.52 15.81
CA ALA A 116 -14.35 16.81 15.33
C ALA A 116 -12.86 16.78 14.92
N ASP A 117 -12.01 16.15 15.72
CA ASP A 117 -10.58 16.04 15.44
C ASP A 117 -10.34 15.16 14.21
N ILE A 118 -11.08 14.07 14.08
CA ILE A 118 -11.06 13.25 12.86
C ILE A 118 -11.46 14.08 11.65
N ALA A 119 -12.53 14.87 11.75
CA ALA A 119 -12.98 15.72 10.65
C ALA A 119 -11.87 16.68 10.18
N TYR A 120 -11.23 17.37 11.11
CA TYR A 120 -10.12 18.28 10.78
C TYR A 120 -8.91 17.56 10.20
N ARG A 121 -8.51 16.43 10.77
CA ARG A 121 -7.37 15.63 10.26
C ARG A 121 -7.52 15.21 8.80
N ILE A 122 -8.74 14.97 8.35
CA ILE A 122 -9.02 14.51 6.99
C ILE A 122 -9.55 15.62 6.06
N GLY A 123 -9.41 16.89 6.47
CA GLY A 123 -9.68 18.06 5.63
C GLY A 123 -11.14 18.47 5.55
N TYR A 124 -11.96 18.18 6.56
CA TYR A 124 -13.30 18.77 6.72
C TYR A 124 -13.28 19.90 7.75
N SER A 125 -13.97 20.97 7.45
CA SER A 125 -14.05 22.15 8.32
C SER A 125 -14.91 21.94 9.57
N SER A 126 -15.67 20.85 9.66
CA SER A 126 -16.53 20.55 10.82
C SER A 126 -16.92 19.06 10.88
N SER A 127 -17.26 18.61 12.09
CA SER A 127 -17.85 17.29 12.30
C SER A 127 -19.17 17.06 11.55
N SER A 128 -19.95 18.14 11.34
CA SER A 128 -21.21 18.09 10.59
C SER A 128 -20.97 17.80 9.11
N SER A 129 -19.93 18.40 8.52
CA SER A 129 -19.53 18.15 7.11
C SER A 129 -19.10 16.71 6.96
N LEU A 130 -18.25 16.19 7.86
CA LEU A 130 -17.88 14.78 7.87
C LEU A 130 -19.10 13.88 8.01
N SER A 131 -20.00 14.17 8.98
CA SER A 131 -21.16 13.33 9.24
C SER A 131 -22.11 13.22 8.05
N LYS A 132 -22.29 14.30 7.31
CA LYS A 132 -23.09 14.32 6.08
C LYS A 132 -22.51 13.39 5.02
N VAL A 133 -21.21 13.54 4.73
CA VAL A 133 -20.53 12.74 3.68
C VAL A 133 -20.41 11.29 4.12
N PHE A 134 -20.07 11.02 5.37
CA PHE A 134 -19.94 9.68 5.93
C PHE A 134 -21.27 8.91 5.86
N LYS A 135 -22.38 9.58 6.23
CA LYS A 135 -23.73 8.99 6.13
C LYS A 135 -24.14 8.74 4.67
N GLN A 136 -23.77 9.65 3.76
CA GLN A 136 -24.02 9.44 2.32
C GLN A 136 -23.24 8.24 1.78
N PHE A 137 -22.03 8.00 2.28
CA PHE A 137 -21.15 6.95 1.80
C PHE A 137 -21.43 5.58 2.41
N TYR A 138 -21.69 5.52 3.73
CA TYR A 138 -21.86 4.28 4.49
C TYR A 138 -23.29 4.03 5.00
N GLY A 139 -24.22 4.96 4.79
CA GLY A 139 -25.61 4.83 5.24
C GLY A 139 -25.85 5.14 6.73
N ILE A 140 -24.80 5.30 7.53
CA ILE A 140 -24.88 5.57 8.98
C ILE A 140 -24.00 6.76 9.38
N SER A 141 -24.25 7.32 10.57
CA SER A 141 -23.41 8.42 11.08
C SER A 141 -22.07 7.92 11.63
N PRO A 142 -21.04 8.78 11.71
CA PRO A 142 -19.77 8.44 12.35
C PRO A 142 -19.90 7.96 13.78
N LEU A 143 -20.83 8.53 14.57
CA LEU A 143 -21.07 8.15 15.95
C LEU A 143 -21.70 6.75 16.04
N GLU A 144 -22.70 6.47 15.21
CA GLU A 144 -23.32 5.14 15.14
C GLU A 144 -22.29 4.09 14.71
N TYR A 145 -21.44 4.43 13.73
CA TYR A 145 -20.36 3.55 13.26
C TYR A 145 -19.35 3.23 14.38
N ARG A 146 -18.95 4.23 15.17
CA ARG A 146 -18.04 4.05 16.32
C ARG A 146 -18.63 3.16 17.38
N ASN A 147 -19.90 3.40 17.74
CA ASN A 147 -20.57 2.71 18.85
C ASN A 147 -20.97 1.28 18.48
N ASN A 148 -21.24 1.03 17.22
CA ASN A 148 -21.65 -0.28 16.75
C ASN A 148 -20.46 -1.02 16.09
N LYS A 149 -19.56 -1.56 16.94
CA LYS A 149 -18.40 -2.34 16.50
C LYS A 149 -18.76 -3.59 15.68
N ASN A 150 -20.03 -4.01 15.72
CA ASN A 150 -20.58 -5.12 14.94
C ASN A 150 -21.19 -4.67 13.60
N PHE A 151 -21.22 -3.36 13.32
CA PHE A 151 -21.75 -2.88 12.07
C PHE A 151 -20.80 -3.26 10.93
N VAL A 152 -21.25 -4.21 10.15
CA VAL A 152 -20.49 -4.77 9.02
C VAL A 152 -20.70 -3.86 7.82
N ILE A 153 -19.79 -2.90 7.60
CA ILE A 153 -19.79 -2.18 6.32
C ILE A 153 -19.38 -3.13 5.22
N MET A 154 -18.38 -4.00 5.47
CA MET A 154 -18.01 -5.06 4.51
C MET A 154 -17.59 -6.38 5.20
N LYS A 155 -16.75 -6.37 6.21
CA LYS A 155 -16.31 -7.58 6.96
C LYS A 155 -16.02 -7.26 8.41
N PRO A 156 -16.45 -8.10 9.37
CA PRO A 156 -16.13 -7.90 10.78
C PRO A 156 -14.63 -8.04 11.04
N ALA A 157 -14.12 -7.33 12.05
CA ALA A 157 -12.76 -7.51 12.52
C ALA A 157 -12.65 -8.86 13.27
N ILE A 158 -11.62 -9.65 12.93
CA ILE A 158 -11.33 -10.92 13.59
C ILE A 158 -10.11 -10.73 14.48
N ILE A 159 -10.35 -10.36 15.73
CA ILE A 159 -9.26 -10.25 16.72
C ILE A 159 -8.95 -11.66 17.23
N ARG A 160 -7.68 -12.02 17.21
CA ARG A 160 -7.14 -13.28 17.75
C ARG A 160 -6.42 -13.01 19.07
N PRO A 161 -7.07 -13.13 20.22
CA PRO A 161 -6.46 -12.84 21.53
C PRO A 161 -5.24 -13.71 21.83
N GLU A 162 -5.22 -14.94 21.29
CA GLU A 162 -4.15 -15.93 21.43
C GLU A 162 -2.92 -15.63 20.58
N LEU A 163 -3.05 -14.79 19.55
CA LEU A 163 -1.94 -14.44 18.66
C LEU A 163 -0.88 -13.65 19.45
N LYS A 164 0.33 -14.19 19.49
CA LYS A 164 1.48 -13.55 20.12
C LYS A 164 2.42 -13.01 19.06
N LEU A 165 2.52 -11.69 18.97
CA LEU A 165 3.45 -10.99 18.08
C LEU A 165 4.63 -10.44 18.89
N LYS A 166 5.86 -10.64 18.41
CA LYS A 166 7.00 -9.84 18.89
C LYS A 166 6.78 -8.41 18.39
N ARG A 167 6.97 -7.44 19.27
CA ARG A 167 6.72 -6.04 18.95
C ARG A 167 7.86 -5.16 19.45
N GLU A 168 8.17 -4.11 18.72
CA GLU A 168 9.12 -3.08 19.10
C GLU A 168 8.68 -1.73 18.55
N ILE A 169 9.10 -0.64 19.17
CA ILE A 169 8.96 0.71 18.62
C ILE A 169 10.34 1.15 18.16
N LYS A 170 10.43 1.60 16.92
CA LYS A 170 11.66 2.17 16.35
C LYS A 170 11.39 3.52 15.74
N GLU A 171 12.34 4.41 15.86
CA GLU A 171 12.42 5.61 15.04
C GLU A 171 13.19 5.27 13.77
N LEU A 172 12.55 5.49 12.62
CA LEU A 172 13.14 5.23 11.32
C LEU A 172 13.46 6.54 10.61
N PRO A 173 14.60 6.62 9.91
CA PRO A 173 14.94 7.77 9.10
C PRO A 173 14.04 7.83 7.83
N VAL A 174 14.12 8.95 7.12
CA VAL A 174 13.58 9.05 5.76
C VAL A 174 14.18 7.96 4.89
N ARG A 175 13.33 7.24 4.15
CA ARG A 175 13.77 6.18 3.22
C ARG A 175 13.32 6.50 1.80
N ASN A 176 14.26 6.45 0.87
CA ASN A 176 13.95 6.57 -0.55
C ASN A 176 13.42 5.23 -1.06
N VAL A 177 12.32 5.22 -1.78
CA VAL A 177 11.79 4.02 -2.42
C VAL A 177 11.42 4.26 -3.87
N ILE A 178 11.76 3.32 -4.72
CA ILE A 178 11.12 3.16 -6.02
C ILE A 178 9.97 2.19 -5.86
N TYR A 179 8.90 2.38 -6.62
CA TYR A 179 7.72 1.53 -6.51
C TYR A 179 6.98 1.35 -7.83
N ILE A 180 6.22 0.25 -7.92
CA ILE A 180 5.16 0.07 -8.92
C ILE A 180 3.84 -0.10 -8.15
N ARG A 181 2.84 0.70 -8.51
CA ARG A 181 1.50 0.66 -7.91
C ARG A 181 0.62 -0.35 -8.62
N LEU A 182 0.04 -1.25 -7.82
CA LEU A 182 -0.95 -2.22 -8.22
C LEU A 182 -2.33 -1.83 -7.70
N PHE A 183 -3.37 -2.21 -8.43
CA PHE A 183 -4.77 -2.00 -8.08
C PHE A 183 -5.49 -3.34 -8.06
N GLY A 184 -6.46 -3.49 -7.15
CA GLY A 184 -7.30 -4.67 -7.07
C GLY A 184 -7.02 -5.55 -5.86
N ASP A 185 -7.54 -6.77 -5.88
CA ASP A 185 -7.44 -7.70 -4.76
C ASP A 185 -5.98 -7.96 -4.36
N TYR A 186 -5.68 -7.68 -3.10
CA TYR A 186 -4.36 -7.94 -2.52
C TYR A 186 -3.90 -9.40 -2.68
N LYS A 187 -4.85 -10.33 -2.81
CA LYS A 187 -4.55 -11.76 -2.99
C LYS A 187 -4.19 -12.13 -4.43
N LEU A 188 -4.64 -11.35 -5.40
CA LEU A 188 -4.50 -11.66 -6.83
C LEU A 188 -3.45 -10.81 -7.55
N ASN A 189 -2.88 -9.83 -6.87
CA ASN A 189 -1.84 -8.96 -7.43
C ASN A 189 -0.57 -9.74 -7.78
N ASP A 190 0.04 -9.43 -8.93
CA ASP A 190 1.33 -9.99 -9.35
C ASP A 190 2.50 -9.30 -8.63
N TYR A 191 2.75 -9.67 -7.39
CA TYR A 191 3.88 -9.13 -6.62
C TYR A 191 5.24 -9.53 -7.20
N CYS A 192 5.42 -10.79 -7.66
CA CYS A 192 6.68 -11.32 -8.20
C CYS A 192 7.10 -10.63 -9.48
N GLY A 193 6.25 -10.71 -10.46
CA GLY A 193 6.55 -10.04 -11.72
C GLY A 193 6.80 -8.55 -11.51
N THR A 194 6.11 -7.93 -10.54
CA THR A 194 6.32 -6.53 -10.20
C THR A 194 7.67 -6.29 -9.52
N TRP A 195 8.07 -7.16 -8.60
CA TRP A 195 9.38 -7.10 -7.95
C TRP A 195 10.52 -7.33 -8.96
N MET A 196 10.37 -8.30 -9.85
CA MET A 196 11.35 -8.54 -10.91
C MET A 196 11.52 -7.34 -11.84
N ARG A 197 10.43 -6.63 -12.17
CA ARG A 197 10.50 -5.39 -12.97
C ARG A 197 11.25 -4.27 -12.25
N LEU A 198 11.11 -4.13 -10.93
CA LEU A 198 11.92 -3.19 -10.15
C LEU A 198 13.39 -3.56 -10.15
N GLN A 199 13.73 -4.84 -10.00
CA GLN A 199 15.11 -5.32 -10.06
C GLN A 199 15.73 -5.08 -11.45
N GLN A 200 14.99 -5.41 -12.50
CA GLN A 200 15.42 -5.17 -13.88
C GLN A 200 15.71 -3.69 -14.12
N PHE A 201 14.83 -2.80 -13.68
CA PHE A 201 15.03 -1.36 -13.78
C PHE A 201 16.32 -0.90 -13.08
N VAL A 202 16.57 -1.38 -11.85
CA VAL A 202 17.79 -1.04 -11.11
C VAL A 202 19.04 -1.49 -11.87
N GLN A 203 19.01 -2.66 -12.50
CA GLN A 203 20.12 -3.18 -13.32
C GLN A 203 20.30 -2.38 -14.61
N GLU A 204 19.23 -2.10 -15.36
CA GLU A 204 19.27 -1.35 -16.62
C GLU A 204 19.78 0.07 -16.43
N GLU A 205 19.35 0.73 -15.34
CA GLU A 205 19.78 2.10 -15.01
C GLU A 205 21.12 2.13 -14.25
N LYS A 206 21.72 0.97 -13.98
CA LYS A 206 22.98 0.82 -13.22
C LYS A 206 22.96 1.55 -11.87
N LEU A 207 21.81 1.48 -11.20
CA LEU A 207 21.63 2.12 -9.91
C LEU A 207 22.30 1.29 -8.81
N PRO A 208 22.82 1.94 -7.75
CA PRO A 208 23.35 1.20 -6.62
C PRO A 208 22.21 0.41 -5.94
N MET A 209 22.43 -0.89 -5.77
CA MET A 209 21.47 -1.74 -5.07
C MET A 209 21.41 -1.33 -3.59
N GLY A 210 20.23 -1.07 -3.09
CA GLY A 210 19.94 -0.92 -1.67
C GLY A 210 19.68 -2.26 -0.99
N GLU A 211 18.93 -2.24 0.11
CA GLU A 211 18.47 -3.47 0.74
C GLU A 211 17.55 -4.26 -0.22
N VAL A 212 17.94 -5.49 -0.53
CA VAL A 212 17.22 -6.36 -1.48
C VAL A 212 16.06 -7.09 -0.80
N MET A 213 15.33 -6.42 0.09
CA MET A 213 14.19 -7.04 0.75
C MET A 213 12.89 -6.44 0.21
N PRO A 214 11.93 -7.28 -0.21
CA PRO A 214 10.64 -6.80 -0.68
C PRO A 214 9.91 -6.03 0.42
N TYR A 215 9.38 -4.89 0.03
CA TYR A 215 8.63 -4.01 0.89
C TYR A 215 7.34 -3.62 0.17
N CYS A 216 6.20 -3.84 0.79
CA CYS A 216 4.91 -3.48 0.22
C CYS A 216 4.19 -2.48 1.12
N ILE A 217 3.60 -1.44 0.52
CA ILE A 217 2.78 -0.45 1.21
C ILE A 217 1.34 -0.69 0.83
N PHE A 218 0.47 -0.89 1.83
CA PHE A 218 -0.95 -1.12 1.66
C PHE A 218 -1.71 0.14 2.05
N HIS A 219 -2.25 0.81 1.02
CA HIS A 219 -2.86 2.13 1.20
C HIS A 219 -4.28 2.07 1.77
N ASP A 220 -4.98 0.97 1.57
CA ASP A 220 -6.42 0.87 1.80
C ASP A 220 -6.76 -0.29 2.72
N ASP A 221 -7.83 -0.12 3.52
CA ASP A 221 -8.37 -1.21 4.34
C ASP A 221 -9.43 -1.98 3.51
N PRO A 222 -9.20 -3.28 3.22
CA PRO A 222 -10.12 -4.10 2.43
C PRO A 222 -11.48 -4.35 3.12
N LYS A 223 -11.68 -3.83 4.32
CA LYS A 223 -12.97 -3.87 5.03
C LYS A 223 -13.87 -2.71 4.70
N VAL A 224 -13.30 -1.60 4.28
CA VAL A 224 -14.03 -0.36 4.00
C VAL A 224 -13.86 0.10 2.55
N THR A 225 -12.81 -0.38 1.85
CA THR A 225 -12.53 -0.06 0.45
C THR A 225 -12.98 -1.22 -0.46
N PRO A 226 -13.72 -0.96 -1.54
CA PRO A 226 -14.03 -1.96 -2.55
C PRO A 226 -12.77 -2.61 -3.12
N ILE A 227 -12.83 -3.93 -3.35
CA ILE A 227 -11.66 -4.73 -3.73
C ILE A 227 -10.97 -4.18 -4.98
N GLU A 228 -11.73 -3.75 -5.98
CA GLU A 228 -11.21 -3.19 -7.24
C GLU A 228 -10.55 -1.81 -7.08
N LYS A 229 -10.68 -1.20 -5.90
CA LYS A 229 -10.09 0.11 -5.55
C LYS A 229 -8.88 -0.01 -4.63
N LEU A 230 -8.58 -1.20 -4.12
CA LEU A 230 -7.43 -1.43 -3.25
C LEU A 230 -6.12 -1.10 -3.98
N ARG A 231 -5.19 -0.46 -3.28
CA ARG A 231 -3.90 -0.02 -3.82
C ARG A 231 -2.76 -0.61 -3.00
N THR A 232 -1.80 -1.19 -3.71
CA THR A 232 -0.54 -1.67 -3.12
C THR A 232 0.63 -1.09 -3.90
N ASP A 233 1.61 -0.54 -3.21
CA ASP A 233 2.89 -0.20 -3.82
C ASP A 233 3.89 -1.31 -3.48
N VAL A 234 4.37 -2.01 -4.50
CA VAL A 234 5.52 -2.90 -4.37
C VAL A 234 6.76 -2.04 -4.47
N CYS A 235 7.58 -2.02 -3.44
CA CYS A 235 8.64 -1.06 -3.24
C CYS A 235 10.01 -1.73 -3.12
N MET A 236 11.04 -1.03 -3.60
CA MET A 236 12.44 -1.31 -3.30
C MET A 236 13.06 -0.09 -2.62
N VAL A 237 13.72 -0.30 -1.48
CA VAL A 237 14.44 0.77 -0.76
C VAL A 237 15.72 1.09 -1.51
N MET A 238 15.95 2.36 -1.78
CA MET A 238 17.10 2.85 -2.53
C MET A 238 18.03 3.70 -1.64
N PRO A 239 19.35 3.63 -1.82
CA PRO A 239 20.30 4.41 -1.00
C PRO A 239 20.24 5.92 -1.32
N ALA A 240 19.72 6.29 -2.49
CA ALA A 240 19.61 7.69 -2.95
C ALA A 240 18.31 7.91 -3.72
N ALA A 241 17.99 9.17 -4.00
CA ALA A 241 16.87 9.53 -4.86
C ALA A 241 17.07 9.02 -6.28
N VAL A 242 16.00 8.54 -6.89
CA VAL A 242 15.99 7.96 -8.24
C VAL A 242 15.00 8.73 -9.12
N THR A 243 15.39 8.98 -10.36
CA THR A 243 14.49 9.61 -11.34
C THR A 243 13.47 8.57 -11.83
N PRO A 244 12.16 8.79 -11.63
CA PRO A 244 11.12 7.87 -12.08
C PRO A 244 11.10 7.70 -13.59
N LYS A 245 10.86 6.46 -14.08
CA LYS A 245 10.70 6.15 -15.50
C LYS A 245 9.56 5.15 -15.73
N GLY A 246 8.80 5.35 -16.80
CA GLY A 246 7.67 4.49 -17.15
C GLY A 246 6.62 4.44 -16.04
N ASN A 247 6.24 3.25 -15.62
CA ASN A 247 5.32 3.03 -14.51
C ASN A 247 6.00 2.92 -13.14
N ILE A 248 7.32 3.11 -13.09
CA ILE A 248 8.08 3.09 -11.84
C ILE A 248 8.07 4.50 -11.25
N GLY A 249 7.50 4.63 -10.07
CA GLY A 249 7.46 5.85 -9.27
C GLY A 249 8.64 5.92 -8.30
N PHE A 250 8.89 7.11 -7.78
CA PHE A 250 9.80 7.38 -6.68
C PHE A 250 9.07 8.19 -5.61
N LYS A 251 9.29 7.83 -4.35
CA LYS A 251 8.84 8.63 -3.20
C LYS A 251 9.76 8.45 -2.01
N GLN A 252 9.62 9.36 -1.05
CA GLN A 252 10.24 9.25 0.25
C GLN A 252 9.22 8.77 1.27
N LEU A 253 9.57 7.72 2.02
CA LEU A 253 8.81 7.35 3.21
C LEU A 253 9.28 8.26 4.35
N PRO A 254 8.36 8.92 5.06
CA PRO A 254 8.73 9.88 6.08
C PRO A 254 9.49 9.22 7.24
N ALA A 255 10.35 10.00 7.87
CA ALA A 255 10.95 9.62 9.14
C ALA A 255 9.90 9.60 10.25
N GLY A 256 10.18 8.90 11.32
CA GLY A 256 9.36 8.91 12.53
C GLY A 256 9.24 7.58 13.20
N ARG A 257 8.35 7.52 14.20
CA ARG A 257 8.14 6.33 15.02
C ARG A 257 7.27 5.31 14.31
N TYR A 258 7.67 4.04 14.42
CA TYR A 258 6.93 2.91 13.91
C TYR A 258 6.80 1.83 14.99
N ALA A 259 5.58 1.33 15.18
CA ALA A 259 5.37 0.06 15.87
C ALA A 259 5.59 -1.06 14.85
N ILE A 260 6.57 -1.90 15.10
CA ILE A 260 6.97 -3.00 14.21
C ILE A 260 6.55 -4.31 14.87
N PHE A 261 5.80 -5.11 14.15
CA PHE A 261 5.30 -6.41 14.61
C PHE A 261 5.88 -7.52 13.75
N LEU A 262 6.57 -8.48 14.37
CA LEU A 262 7.03 -9.67 13.68
C LEU A 262 5.95 -10.75 13.77
N TYR A 263 5.41 -11.11 12.62
CA TYR A 263 4.47 -12.21 12.44
C TYR A 263 5.18 -13.41 11.83
N LYS A 264 4.92 -14.61 12.39
CA LYS A 264 5.31 -15.90 11.83
C LYS A 264 4.04 -16.67 11.45
N GLY A 265 3.89 -17.01 10.18
CA GLY A 265 2.76 -17.78 9.67
C GLY A 265 2.34 -17.42 8.26
N SER A 266 1.30 -18.10 7.78
CA SER A 266 0.76 -17.94 6.43
C SER A 266 0.21 -16.51 6.21
N TYR A 267 0.47 -15.99 5.03
CA TYR A 267 -0.08 -14.70 4.58
C TYR A 267 -1.62 -14.68 4.46
N GLU A 268 -2.25 -15.86 4.34
CA GLU A 268 -3.72 -15.97 4.35
C GLU A 268 -4.35 -15.39 5.63
N HIS A 269 -3.58 -15.36 6.70
CA HIS A 269 -4.00 -14.87 8.00
C HIS A 269 -3.68 -13.40 8.26
N LEU A 270 -2.94 -12.72 7.37
CA LEU A 270 -2.50 -11.33 7.58
C LEU A 270 -3.65 -10.38 7.90
N GLN A 271 -4.83 -10.55 7.27
CA GLN A 271 -5.99 -9.72 7.60
C GLN A 271 -6.36 -9.81 9.08
N SER A 272 -6.39 -11.01 9.67
CA SER A 272 -6.69 -11.19 11.09
C SER A 272 -5.54 -10.76 12.01
N VAL A 273 -4.30 -10.78 11.48
CA VAL A 273 -3.13 -10.23 12.17
C VAL A 273 -3.26 -8.70 12.29
N TYR A 274 -3.59 -8.01 11.20
CA TYR A 274 -3.88 -6.58 11.22
C TYR A 274 -5.02 -6.23 12.17
N ASP A 275 -6.11 -6.99 12.14
CA ASP A 275 -7.23 -6.79 13.07
C ASP A 275 -6.80 -6.88 14.53
N THR A 276 -5.91 -7.83 14.82
CA THR A 276 -5.36 -8.02 16.17
C THR A 276 -4.37 -6.92 16.55
N ILE A 277 -3.55 -6.46 15.60
CA ILE A 277 -2.65 -5.32 15.82
C ILE A 277 -3.47 -4.08 16.18
N TYR A 278 -4.43 -3.72 15.37
CA TYR A 278 -5.23 -2.50 15.55
C TYR A 278 -6.22 -2.61 16.73
N GLY A 279 -6.83 -3.78 16.94
CA GLY A 279 -7.87 -3.96 17.96
C GLY A 279 -7.35 -4.32 19.35
N LYS A 280 -6.08 -4.77 19.46
CA LYS A 280 -5.49 -5.21 20.71
C LYS A 280 -4.15 -4.51 20.98
N TYR A 281 -3.14 -4.74 20.14
CA TYR A 281 -1.77 -4.34 20.45
C TYR A 281 -1.54 -2.83 20.46
N ILE A 282 -2.10 -2.08 19.52
CA ILE A 282 -1.94 -0.63 19.48
C ILE A 282 -2.63 0.05 20.68
N PRO A 283 -3.88 -0.32 21.05
CA PRO A 283 -4.47 0.18 22.30
C PRO A 283 -3.66 -0.14 23.55
N GLU A 284 -3.10 -1.36 23.66
CA GLU A 284 -2.23 -1.75 24.79
C GLU A 284 -0.91 -0.96 24.85
N MET A 285 -0.45 -0.43 23.73
CA MET A 285 0.80 0.35 23.63
C MET A 285 0.56 1.85 23.88
N GLU A 286 -0.69 2.27 24.06
CA GLU A 286 -1.07 3.69 24.25
C GLU A 286 -0.53 4.61 23.13
N CYS A 287 -0.46 4.08 21.90
CA CYS A 287 0.04 4.80 20.73
C CYS A 287 -1.10 5.35 19.90
N THR A 288 -0.88 6.51 19.30
CA THR A 288 -1.75 7.11 18.29
C THR A 288 -1.18 6.86 16.90
N PHE A 289 -2.05 6.58 15.92
CA PHE A 289 -1.62 6.40 14.53
C PHE A 289 -1.23 7.73 13.89
N ARG A 290 -0.17 7.69 13.10
CA ARG A 290 0.03 8.69 12.06
C ARG A 290 -0.87 8.35 10.86
N ASP A 291 -1.25 9.39 10.12
CA ASP A 291 -2.15 9.23 8.97
C ASP A 291 -1.39 8.78 7.70
N GLU A 292 -0.67 7.68 7.85
CA GLU A 292 0.15 7.06 6.83
C GLU A 292 -0.23 5.59 6.62
N ALA A 293 0.08 5.07 5.44
CA ALA A 293 -0.17 3.68 5.10
C ALA A 293 0.75 2.74 5.88
N SER A 294 0.22 1.60 6.29
CA SER A 294 1.01 0.50 6.85
C SER A 294 1.84 -0.19 5.76
N ALA A 295 2.89 -0.87 6.18
CA ALA A 295 3.76 -1.57 5.26
C ALA A 295 4.17 -2.95 5.79
N GLU A 296 4.56 -3.81 4.87
CA GLU A 296 5.05 -5.14 5.16
C GLU A 296 6.44 -5.33 4.56
N ARG A 297 7.33 -5.98 5.31
CA ARG A 297 8.64 -6.43 4.88
C ARG A 297 8.71 -7.95 5.02
N TYR A 298 9.02 -8.63 3.94
CA TYR A 298 9.06 -10.08 3.90
C TYR A 298 10.48 -10.57 4.12
N LEU A 299 10.70 -11.34 5.21
CA LEU A 299 12.04 -11.70 5.69
C LEU A 299 12.57 -13.02 5.12
N ASN A 300 11.69 -13.85 4.58
CA ASN A 300 12.04 -15.11 3.93
C ASN A 300 11.18 -15.36 2.71
N ASN A 301 11.59 -16.34 1.91
CA ASN A 301 11.00 -16.61 0.60
C ASN A 301 9.97 -17.76 0.70
N PRO A 302 8.70 -17.52 0.30
CA PRO A 302 7.69 -18.56 0.33
C PRO A 302 7.88 -19.68 -0.71
N ALA A 303 8.80 -19.52 -1.65
CA ALA A 303 9.12 -20.60 -2.60
C ALA A 303 9.91 -21.74 -1.94
N ASP A 304 10.62 -21.46 -0.85
CA ASP A 304 11.47 -22.40 -0.12
C ASP A 304 11.13 -22.49 1.38
N THR A 305 10.13 -21.77 1.84
CA THR A 305 9.71 -21.71 3.24
C THR A 305 8.26 -22.18 3.38
N ALA A 306 8.01 -23.11 4.30
CA ALA A 306 6.64 -23.55 4.59
C ALA A 306 5.75 -22.38 5.05
N PRO A 307 4.44 -22.37 4.70
CA PRO A 307 3.56 -21.24 5.02
C PRO A 307 3.57 -20.84 6.50
N ASP A 308 3.63 -21.80 7.42
CA ASP A 308 3.64 -21.55 8.86
C ASP A 308 4.98 -21.01 9.39
N GLU A 309 6.04 -21.08 8.58
CA GLU A 309 7.38 -20.59 8.88
C GLU A 309 7.70 -19.24 8.23
N LEU A 310 6.77 -18.68 7.44
CA LEU A 310 6.94 -17.37 6.82
C LEU A 310 7.05 -16.28 7.86
N LEU A 311 7.96 -15.34 7.61
CA LEU A 311 8.25 -14.22 8.51
C LEU A 311 7.94 -12.91 7.81
N THR A 312 7.04 -12.14 8.43
CA THR A 312 6.65 -10.81 7.95
C THR A 312 6.78 -9.78 9.06
N GLU A 313 7.50 -8.72 8.81
CA GLU A 313 7.46 -7.53 9.66
C GLU A 313 6.37 -6.59 9.17
N ILE A 314 5.50 -6.18 10.07
CA ILE A 314 4.39 -5.25 9.80
C ILE A 314 4.72 -3.92 10.48
N TYR A 315 4.80 -2.87 9.68
CA TYR A 315 5.16 -1.52 10.11
C TYR A 315 3.91 -0.66 10.21
N ILE A 316 3.60 -0.21 11.41
CA ILE A 316 2.49 0.70 11.68
C ILE A 316 3.06 2.06 12.07
N PRO A 317 2.84 3.11 11.28
CA PRO A 317 3.25 4.47 11.62
C PRO A 317 2.52 4.97 12.88
N ILE A 318 3.26 5.47 13.88
CA ILE A 318 2.70 5.99 15.15
C ILE A 318 3.27 7.37 15.47
N GLU A 319 2.52 8.14 16.27
CA GLU A 319 2.94 9.46 16.77
C GLU A 319 4.00 9.35 17.89
#